data_aac2dffb9bab1aebed2c8a1ba18ac3ea
#
_entry.id   aac2dffb9bab1aebed2c8a1ba18ac3ea
#
_cell.length_a   1.000
_cell.length_b   1.000
_cell.length_c   1.000
_cell.angle_alpha   90.00
_cell.angle_beta   90.00
_cell.angle_gamma   90.00
#
_symmetry.space_group_name_H-M   'P 1'
#
loop_
_entity.id
_entity.type
_entity.pdbx_description
1 polymer ?
#
loop_
_entity_poly.entity_id
_entity_poly.type
_entity_poly.pdbx_seq_one_letter_code
_entity_poly.pdbx_strand_id
1 'polypeptide(L)'
;MIEEKRIIGWDELSNHCNRTSLWVVIEGQVFDVTTYLAEHPGGDDILLKYGGLDGTQKFLEVNHSNYARSLRNARLVGTLTSDPQPSDYIKQVKSQKQKANVNPNRQISWEELALHNKKEDLWIAIEGKVYDVTDFQDEHPGGPAILLGKAGDDATSVFHDANHSQSAYKQLEKLQVGVITGVKPNVSGSGTSTNLIFFILLILAIGAGIYAITK
;
A
#
# COMPACT_ATOMS: atom_id res chain seq x y z
N MET A 1 -11.78 36.19 15.93
CA MET A 1 -11.94 35.76 14.52
C MET A 1 -12.23 34.28 14.54
N ILE A 2 -13.38 33.87 14.02
CA ILE A 2 -13.72 32.45 13.86
C ILE A 2 -12.92 32.03 12.63
N GLU A 3 -11.83 31.24 12.80
CA GLU A 3 -11.18 30.60 11.65
C GLU A 3 -12.23 29.74 10.95
N GLU A 4 -12.58 30.11 9.73
CA GLU A 4 -13.43 29.30 8.88
C GLU A 4 -12.74 27.96 8.66
N LYS A 5 -13.22 26.90 9.30
CA LYS A 5 -12.70 25.54 9.11
C LYS A 5 -12.90 25.17 7.65
N ARG A 6 -11.81 24.89 6.93
CA ARG A 6 -11.85 24.38 5.56
C ARG A 6 -12.71 23.11 5.50
N ILE A 7 -13.73 23.12 4.65
CA ILE A 7 -14.57 21.96 4.37
C ILE A 7 -14.00 21.21 3.17
N ILE A 8 -13.81 19.92 3.31
CA ILE A 8 -13.27 19.03 2.28
C ILE A 8 -14.43 18.20 1.70
N GLY A 9 -14.66 18.30 0.40
CA GLY A 9 -15.64 17.50 -0.30
C GLY A 9 -15.13 16.08 -0.61
N TRP A 10 -16.05 15.17 -0.91
CA TRP A 10 -15.69 13.78 -1.29
C TRP A 10 -14.84 13.71 -2.55
N ASP A 11 -15.12 14.55 -3.55
CA ASP A 11 -14.33 14.59 -4.80
C ASP A 11 -12.89 15.02 -4.55
N GLU A 12 -12.68 16.04 -3.72
CA GLU A 12 -11.35 16.48 -3.32
C GLU A 12 -10.62 15.37 -2.56
N LEU A 13 -11.26 14.80 -1.54
CA LEU A 13 -10.67 13.73 -0.73
C LEU A 13 -10.22 12.53 -1.59
N SER A 14 -11.02 12.17 -2.61
CA SER A 14 -10.73 11.05 -3.50
C SER A 14 -9.40 11.18 -4.27
N ASN A 15 -8.96 12.43 -4.52
CA ASN A 15 -7.69 12.70 -5.22
C ASN A 15 -6.44 12.49 -4.36
N HIS A 16 -6.61 12.34 -3.04
CA HIS A 16 -5.53 12.21 -2.07
C HIS A 16 -5.48 10.78 -1.50
N CYS A 17 -5.25 9.79 -2.37
CA CYS A 17 -5.32 8.36 -2.02
C CYS A 17 -4.07 7.55 -2.41
N ASN A 18 -2.94 8.21 -2.67
CA ASN A 18 -1.70 7.58 -3.13
C ASN A 18 -0.45 8.07 -2.37
N ARG A 19 0.72 7.46 -2.63
CA ARG A 19 1.98 7.77 -1.91
C ARG A 19 2.44 9.22 -2.03
N THR A 20 2.11 9.92 -3.10
CA THR A 20 2.53 11.31 -3.34
C THR A 20 1.55 12.32 -2.76
N SER A 21 0.34 11.89 -2.44
CA SER A 21 -0.68 12.70 -1.78
C SER A 21 -1.68 11.80 -1.07
N LEU A 22 -1.60 11.75 0.27
CA LEU A 22 -2.34 10.81 1.08
C LEU A 22 -3.07 11.51 2.23
N TRP A 23 -4.38 11.58 2.10
CA TRP A 23 -5.24 12.10 3.15
C TRP A 23 -6.11 11.00 3.73
N VAL A 24 -6.33 11.03 5.03
CA VAL A 24 -7.17 10.06 5.75
C VAL A 24 -8.19 10.81 6.58
N VAL A 25 -9.42 10.32 6.60
CA VAL A 25 -10.46 10.84 7.51
C VAL A 25 -10.39 10.10 8.83
N ILE A 26 -10.41 10.84 9.94
CA ILE A 26 -10.54 10.30 11.30
C ILE A 26 -11.48 11.21 12.08
N GLU A 27 -12.57 10.64 12.60
CA GLU A 27 -13.58 11.36 13.38
C GLU A 27 -14.14 12.60 12.64
N GLY A 28 -14.37 12.47 11.32
CA GLY A 28 -14.90 13.54 10.47
C GLY A 28 -13.89 14.66 10.14
N GLN A 29 -12.65 14.53 10.56
CA GLN A 29 -11.55 15.45 10.24
C GLN A 29 -10.62 14.82 9.20
N VAL A 30 -10.09 15.63 8.29
CA VAL A 30 -9.20 15.20 7.21
C VAL A 30 -7.76 15.57 7.57
N PHE A 31 -6.86 14.59 7.49
CA PHE A 31 -5.46 14.72 7.83
C PHE A 31 -4.56 14.36 6.65
N ASP A 32 -3.59 15.21 6.34
CA ASP A 32 -2.55 14.93 5.36
C ASP A 32 -1.42 14.12 6.02
N VAL A 33 -1.34 12.85 5.68
CA VAL A 33 -0.34 11.92 6.20
C VAL A 33 0.74 11.58 5.18
N THR A 34 0.82 12.31 4.08
CA THR A 34 1.77 12.06 2.97
C THR A 34 3.21 11.96 3.45
N THR A 35 3.66 12.95 4.21
CA THR A 35 5.05 12.99 4.71
C THR A 35 5.30 12.06 5.88
N TYR A 36 4.25 11.50 6.46
CA TYR A 36 4.34 10.60 7.63
C TYR A 36 4.35 9.11 7.25
N LEU A 37 4.18 8.80 5.97
CA LEU A 37 4.13 7.41 5.48
C LEU A 37 5.31 6.57 5.96
N ALA A 38 6.54 7.04 5.74
CA ALA A 38 7.76 6.30 6.07
C ALA A 38 8.04 6.22 7.59
N GLU A 39 7.43 7.11 8.38
CA GLU A 39 7.65 7.22 9.83
C GLU A 39 6.55 6.53 10.65
N HIS A 40 5.47 6.05 10.00
CA HIS A 40 4.35 5.46 10.71
C HIS A 40 4.71 4.11 11.33
N PRO A 41 4.63 3.94 12.67
CA PRO A 41 5.04 2.70 13.34
C PRO A 41 4.24 1.46 12.92
N GLY A 42 3.02 1.65 12.43
CA GLY A 42 2.16 0.59 11.90
C GLY A 42 2.47 0.18 10.45
N GLY A 43 3.52 0.77 9.85
CA GLY A 43 3.83 0.62 8.43
C GLY A 43 3.05 1.60 7.55
N ASP A 44 3.56 1.82 6.34
CA ASP A 44 2.95 2.72 5.36
C ASP A 44 1.70 2.10 4.70
N ASP A 45 1.64 0.77 4.57
CA ASP A 45 0.54 0.06 3.93
C ASP A 45 -0.80 0.33 4.61
N ILE A 46 -0.82 0.41 5.95
CA ILE A 46 -2.07 0.71 6.67
C ILE A 46 -2.57 2.13 6.35
N LEU A 47 -1.67 3.10 6.21
CA LEU A 47 -2.05 4.45 5.83
C LEU A 47 -2.52 4.51 4.37
N LEU A 48 -1.83 3.82 3.47
CA LEU A 48 -2.21 3.72 2.05
C LEU A 48 -3.58 3.04 1.87
N LYS A 49 -3.87 2.01 2.67
CA LYS A 49 -5.18 1.34 2.67
C LYS A 49 -6.32 2.32 2.93
N TYR A 50 -6.13 3.24 3.88
CA TYR A 50 -7.14 4.24 4.26
C TYR A 50 -7.01 5.58 3.53
N GLY A 51 -6.05 5.75 2.63
CA GLY A 51 -5.94 6.96 1.81
C GLY A 51 -7.22 7.25 1.03
N GLY A 52 -7.75 8.47 1.14
CA GLY A 52 -9.03 8.87 0.57
C GLY A 52 -10.26 8.27 1.26
N LEU A 53 -10.10 7.59 2.40
CA LEU A 53 -11.18 6.87 3.08
C LEU A 53 -11.27 7.26 4.56
N ASP A 54 -12.37 6.84 5.21
CA ASP A 54 -12.55 6.96 6.65
C ASP A 54 -11.84 5.82 7.38
N GLY A 55 -10.79 6.17 8.13
CA GLY A 55 -10.01 5.28 8.97
C GLY A 55 -10.36 5.34 10.45
N THR A 56 -11.46 6.01 10.84
CA THR A 56 -11.83 6.25 12.24
C THR A 56 -11.86 4.97 13.05
N GLN A 57 -12.59 3.97 12.58
CA GLN A 57 -12.73 2.72 13.32
C GLN A 57 -11.36 2.08 13.58
N LYS A 58 -10.51 1.99 12.55
CA LYS A 58 -9.17 1.39 12.68
C LYS A 58 -8.27 2.19 13.60
N PHE A 59 -8.34 3.52 13.54
CA PHE A 59 -7.57 4.39 14.41
C PHE A 59 -7.94 4.21 15.90
N LEU A 60 -9.22 4.03 16.20
CA LEU A 60 -9.72 3.81 17.55
C LEU A 60 -9.37 2.40 18.08
N GLU A 61 -9.51 1.38 17.24
CA GLU A 61 -9.17 -0.02 17.60
C GLU A 61 -7.72 -0.19 18.06
N VAL A 62 -6.79 0.50 17.40
CA VAL A 62 -5.34 0.43 17.73
C VAL A 62 -5.02 1.17 19.02
N ASN A 63 -5.94 1.99 19.53
CA ASN A 63 -5.79 2.79 20.75
C ASN A 63 -4.52 3.65 20.76
N HIS A 64 -4.38 4.50 19.75
CA HIS A 64 -3.24 5.40 19.61
C HIS A 64 -2.99 6.26 20.84
N SER A 65 -1.72 6.41 21.23
CA SER A 65 -1.29 7.22 22.37
C SER A 65 -1.64 8.70 22.18
N ASN A 66 -1.61 9.48 23.28
CA ASN A 66 -1.79 10.93 23.22
C ASN A 66 -0.74 11.61 22.33
N TYR A 67 0.48 11.08 22.30
CA TYR A 67 1.54 11.57 21.40
C TYR A 67 1.16 11.32 19.91
N ALA A 68 0.70 10.13 19.55
CA ALA A 68 0.24 9.84 18.20
C ALA A 68 -0.96 10.72 17.81
N ARG A 69 -1.87 11.00 18.74
CA ARG A 69 -3.00 11.94 18.51
C ARG A 69 -2.51 13.37 18.27
N SER A 70 -1.48 13.85 18.99
CA SER A 70 -0.90 15.17 18.75
C SER A 70 -0.20 15.27 17.40
N LEU A 71 0.53 14.22 16.98
CA LEU A 71 1.13 14.13 15.63
C LEU A 71 0.07 14.17 14.52
N ARG A 72 -1.05 13.46 14.70
CA ARG A 72 -2.20 13.55 13.80
C ARG A 72 -2.75 14.96 13.73
N ASN A 73 -3.00 15.60 14.85
CA ASN A 73 -3.62 16.94 14.92
C ASN A 73 -2.75 18.02 14.23
N ALA A 74 -1.43 17.88 14.26
CA ALA A 74 -0.51 18.77 13.55
C ALA A 74 -0.63 18.67 12.01
N ARG A 75 -1.33 17.65 11.50
CA ARG A 75 -1.55 17.37 10.07
C ARG A 75 -2.97 17.64 9.59
N LEU A 76 -3.75 18.36 10.39
CA LEU A 76 -5.14 18.69 10.06
C LEU A 76 -5.21 19.57 8.80
N VAL A 77 -5.97 19.11 7.81
CA VAL A 77 -6.27 19.85 6.57
C VAL A 77 -7.60 20.58 6.66
N GLY A 78 -8.61 19.93 7.24
CA GLY A 78 -9.95 20.47 7.34
C GLY A 78 -10.94 19.48 7.93
N THR A 79 -12.22 19.78 7.74
CA THR A 79 -13.35 18.93 8.18
C THR A 79 -14.02 18.34 6.93
N LEU A 80 -14.35 17.06 6.96
CA LEU A 80 -15.10 16.43 5.89
C LEU A 80 -16.49 17.08 5.77
N THR A 81 -16.98 17.22 4.54
CA THR A 81 -18.34 17.66 4.29
C THR A 81 -19.36 16.79 5.03
N SER A 82 -20.47 17.39 5.44
CA SER A 82 -21.63 16.67 5.99
C SER A 82 -22.51 16.03 4.92
N ASP A 83 -22.21 16.27 3.63
CA ASP A 83 -22.95 15.65 2.54
C ASP A 83 -22.80 14.13 2.57
N PRO A 84 -23.83 13.38 2.18
CA PRO A 84 -23.72 11.92 2.16
C PRO A 84 -22.62 11.47 1.19
N GLN A 85 -21.92 10.40 1.57
CA GLN A 85 -20.92 9.79 0.71
C GLN A 85 -21.56 9.30 -0.58
N PRO A 86 -21.02 9.66 -1.78
CA PRO A 86 -21.52 9.16 -3.05
C PRO A 86 -21.51 7.62 -3.10
N SER A 87 -22.53 7.02 -3.68
CA SER A 87 -22.70 5.56 -3.72
C SER A 87 -21.57 4.83 -4.47
N ASP A 88 -20.92 5.51 -5.41
CA ASP A 88 -19.80 5.00 -6.20
C ASP A 88 -18.43 5.44 -5.70
N TYR A 89 -18.38 6.18 -4.59
CA TYR A 89 -17.15 6.78 -4.03
C TYR A 89 -16.03 5.76 -3.81
N ILE A 90 -16.34 4.63 -3.19
CA ILE A 90 -15.34 3.57 -2.93
C ILE A 90 -14.75 3.04 -4.24
N LYS A 91 -15.59 2.88 -5.27
CA LYS A 91 -15.13 2.45 -6.61
C LYS A 91 -14.24 3.52 -7.24
N GLN A 92 -14.58 4.79 -7.08
CA GLN A 92 -13.80 5.93 -7.57
C GLN A 92 -12.41 5.97 -6.90
N VAL A 93 -12.32 5.88 -5.58
CA VAL A 93 -11.06 5.86 -4.82
C VAL A 93 -10.20 4.66 -5.24
N LYS A 94 -10.77 3.46 -5.36
CA LYS A 94 -10.04 2.28 -5.84
C LYS A 94 -9.46 2.49 -7.25
N SER A 95 -10.24 3.03 -8.17
CA SER A 95 -9.79 3.33 -9.52
C SER A 95 -8.64 4.35 -9.54
N GLN A 96 -8.69 5.35 -8.69
CA GLN A 96 -7.61 6.35 -8.58
C GLN A 96 -6.34 5.75 -7.97
N LYS A 97 -6.45 4.92 -6.93
CA LYS A 97 -5.32 4.18 -6.35
C LYS A 97 -4.63 3.31 -7.41
N GLN A 98 -5.40 2.57 -8.20
CA GLN A 98 -4.85 1.76 -9.29
C GLN A 98 -4.10 2.63 -10.31
N LYS A 99 -4.70 3.75 -10.76
CA LYS A 99 -4.04 4.68 -11.70
C LYS A 99 -2.76 5.28 -11.14
N ALA A 100 -2.73 5.61 -9.86
CA ALA A 100 -1.56 6.22 -9.21
C ALA A 100 -0.43 5.20 -8.98
N ASN A 101 -0.76 3.92 -8.81
CA ASN A 101 0.22 2.83 -8.68
C ASN A 101 0.79 2.38 -10.03
N VAL A 102 0.13 2.68 -11.14
CA VAL A 102 0.61 2.32 -12.48
C VAL A 102 1.77 3.24 -12.89
N ASN A 103 2.97 2.93 -12.41
CA ASN A 103 4.21 3.38 -13.00
C ASN A 103 4.91 2.15 -13.59
N PRO A 104 4.71 1.83 -14.88
CA PRO A 104 5.24 0.59 -15.48
C PRO A 104 6.77 0.50 -15.44
N ASN A 105 7.45 1.61 -15.18
CA ASN A 105 8.91 1.68 -15.09
C ASN A 105 9.42 1.76 -13.62
N ARG A 106 8.53 1.70 -12.61
CA ARG A 106 8.95 1.64 -11.20
C ARG A 106 9.80 0.39 -10.99
N GLN A 107 10.98 0.58 -10.43
CA GLN A 107 11.84 -0.53 -10.06
C GLN A 107 11.39 -1.09 -8.70
N ILE A 108 11.15 -2.39 -8.67
CA ILE A 108 10.68 -3.11 -7.48
C ILE A 108 11.68 -4.24 -7.21
N SER A 109 12.22 -4.30 -6.01
CA SER A 109 13.11 -5.40 -5.63
C SER A 109 12.32 -6.67 -5.28
N TRP A 110 12.99 -7.83 -5.24
CA TRP A 110 12.38 -9.07 -4.78
C TRP A 110 11.96 -9.02 -3.31
N GLU A 111 12.70 -8.28 -2.49
CA GLU A 111 12.38 -8.06 -1.08
C GLU A 111 11.12 -7.22 -0.93
N GLU A 112 10.95 -6.18 -1.75
CA GLU A 112 9.73 -5.38 -1.78
C GLU A 112 8.54 -6.22 -2.26
N LEU A 113 8.67 -6.95 -3.37
CA LEU A 113 7.63 -7.84 -3.88
C LEU A 113 7.16 -8.83 -2.80
N ALA A 114 8.10 -9.42 -2.04
CA ALA A 114 7.80 -10.40 -1.00
C ALA A 114 6.98 -9.85 0.18
N LEU A 115 6.90 -8.53 0.36
CA LEU A 115 6.06 -7.90 1.37
C LEU A 115 4.57 -7.91 0.98
N HIS A 116 4.26 -7.93 -0.32
CA HIS A 116 2.91 -7.92 -0.89
C HIS A 116 2.36 -9.35 -1.07
N ASN A 117 2.27 -10.10 0.02
CA ASN A 117 1.98 -11.54 0.01
C ASN A 117 0.70 -11.92 0.77
N LYS A 118 -0.24 -10.98 0.95
CA LYS A 118 -1.48 -11.16 1.70
C LYS A 118 -2.70 -10.94 0.82
N LYS A 119 -3.84 -11.46 1.23
CA LYS A 119 -5.10 -11.28 0.52
C LYS A 119 -5.45 -9.80 0.28
N GLU A 120 -5.16 -8.95 1.25
CA GLU A 120 -5.46 -7.51 1.21
C GLU A 120 -4.40 -6.70 0.45
N ASP A 121 -3.25 -7.31 0.12
CA ASP A 121 -2.11 -6.68 -0.54
C ASP A 121 -1.32 -7.77 -1.28
N LEU A 122 -1.72 -8.03 -2.54
CA LEU A 122 -1.30 -9.19 -3.31
C LEU A 122 -0.67 -8.76 -4.63
N TRP A 123 0.66 -8.87 -4.70
CA TRP A 123 1.41 -8.63 -5.93
C TRP A 123 2.09 -9.91 -6.40
N ILE A 124 2.25 -10.03 -7.73
CA ILE A 124 2.97 -11.13 -8.37
C ILE A 124 3.91 -10.60 -9.44
N ALA A 125 5.01 -11.31 -9.68
CA ALA A 125 5.86 -11.04 -10.82
C ALA A 125 5.55 -12.02 -11.97
N ILE A 126 5.48 -11.52 -13.21
CA ILE A 126 5.36 -12.32 -14.44
C ILE A 126 6.26 -11.70 -15.48
N GLU A 127 7.21 -12.48 -16.04
CA GLU A 127 8.15 -12.05 -17.07
C GLU A 127 8.91 -10.76 -16.72
N GLY A 128 9.32 -10.63 -15.45
CA GLY A 128 10.07 -9.47 -14.98
C GLY A 128 9.24 -8.21 -14.74
N LYS A 129 7.92 -8.26 -14.91
CA LYS A 129 6.99 -7.18 -14.58
C LYS A 129 6.24 -7.53 -13.30
N VAL A 130 5.90 -6.52 -12.50
CA VAL A 130 5.16 -6.69 -11.25
C VAL A 130 3.74 -6.18 -11.42
N TYR A 131 2.79 -6.94 -10.93
CA TYR A 131 1.36 -6.69 -11.07
C TYR A 131 0.68 -6.72 -9.70
N ASP A 132 -0.10 -5.67 -9.42
CA ASP A 132 -1.00 -5.64 -8.26
C ASP A 132 -2.31 -6.32 -8.63
N VAL A 133 -2.53 -7.51 -8.11
CA VAL A 133 -3.72 -8.32 -8.36
C VAL A 133 -4.66 -8.38 -7.15
N THR A 134 -4.46 -7.48 -6.18
CA THR A 134 -5.22 -7.43 -4.93
C THR A 134 -6.73 -7.38 -5.17
N ASP A 135 -7.19 -6.44 -5.99
CA ASP A 135 -8.62 -6.30 -6.29
C ASP A 135 -9.11 -7.28 -7.37
N PHE A 136 -8.20 -7.88 -8.12
CA PHE A 136 -8.53 -8.80 -9.22
C PHE A 136 -8.74 -10.25 -8.75
N GLN A 137 -8.25 -10.63 -7.56
CA GLN A 137 -8.25 -12.02 -7.11
C GLN A 137 -9.64 -12.67 -7.06
N ASP A 138 -10.68 -11.92 -6.70
CA ASP A 138 -12.05 -12.43 -6.62
C ASP A 138 -12.71 -12.54 -8.02
N GLU A 139 -12.19 -11.80 -9.03
CA GLU A 139 -12.64 -11.84 -10.43
C GLU A 139 -11.84 -12.83 -11.28
N HIS A 140 -10.75 -13.40 -10.75
CA HIS A 140 -9.86 -14.29 -11.48
C HIS A 140 -10.57 -15.63 -11.80
N PRO A 141 -10.67 -16.06 -13.06
CA PRO A 141 -11.40 -17.30 -13.43
C PRO A 141 -10.87 -18.57 -12.76
N GLY A 142 -9.57 -18.61 -12.43
CA GLY A 142 -8.94 -19.70 -11.70
C GLY A 142 -9.15 -19.66 -10.18
N GLY A 143 -9.86 -18.64 -9.69
CA GLY A 143 -10.12 -18.39 -8.27
C GLY A 143 -8.97 -17.71 -7.53
N PRO A 144 -9.27 -17.14 -6.35
CA PRO A 144 -8.29 -16.34 -5.59
C PRO A 144 -7.12 -17.17 -5.03
N ALA A 145 -7.33 -18.46 -4.74
CA ALA A 145 -6.33 -19.32 -4.14
C ALA A 145 -5.07 -19.50 -5.03
N ILE A 146 -5.24 -19.50 -6.35
CA ILE A 146 -4.13 -19.62 -7.31
C ILE A 146 -3.24 -18.39 -7.23
N LEU A 147 -3.83 -17.20 -7.22
CA LEU A 147 -3.10 -15.95 -7.11
C LEU A 147 -2.42 -15.83 -5.74
N LEU A 148 -3.14 -16.17 -4.67
CA LEU A 148 -2.59 -16.13 -3.30
C LEU A 148 -1.43 -17.11 -3.14
N GLY A 149 -1.45 -18.26 -3.80
CA GLY A 149 -0.34 -19.22 -3.81
C GLY A 149 0.93 -18.74 -4.49
N LYS A 150 0.87 -17.59 -5.19
CA LYS A 150 2.00 -16.91 -5.86
C LYS A 150 2.22 -15.50 -5.35
N ALA A 151 1.52 -15.11 -4.30
CA ALA A 151 1.63 -13.79 -3.71
C ALA A 151 3.08 -13.50 -3.26
N GLY A 152 3.59 -12.34 -3.65
CA GLY A 152 4.95 -11.91 -3.32
C GLY A 152 6.06 -12.68 -4.08
N ASP A 153 5.74 -13.44 -5.12
CA ASP A 153 6.69 -14.31 -5.80
C ASP A 153 6.54 -14.27 -7.34
N ASP A 154 7.39 -15.03 -8.02
CA ASP A 154 7.36 -15.24 -9.46
C ASP A 154 6.26 -16.23 -9.86
N ALA A 155 5.33 -15.75 -10.66
CA ALA A 155 4.23 -16.53 -11.21
C ALA A 155 4.41 -16.88 -12.70
N THR A 156 5.56 -16.57 -13.31
CA THR A 156 5.79 -16.71 -14.76
C THR A 156 5.44 -18.10 -15.25
N SER A 157 5.97 -19.16 -14.63
CA SER A 157 5.74 -20.53 -15.10
C SER A 157 4.25 -20.92 -15.03
N VAL A 158 3.60 -20.66 -13.90
CA VAL A 158 2.18 -21.03 -13.74
C VAL A 158 1.26 -20.20 -14.64
N PHE A 159 1.66 -18.96 -14.95
CA PHE A 159 0.94 -18.11 -15.88
C PHE A 159 0.98 -18.67 -17.32
N HIS A 160 2.15 -19.15 -17.77
CA HIS A 160 2.31 -19.79 -19.08
C HIS A 160 1.60 -21.14 -19.16
N ASP A 161 1.73 -21.95 -18.11
CA ASP A 161 1.10 -23.30 -18.07
C ASP A 161 -0.42 -23.21 -18.15
N ALA A 162 -1.02 -22.13 -17.68
CA ALA A 162 -2.47 -21.91 -17.73
C ALA A 162 -3.00 -21.48 -19.11
N ASN A 163 -2.12 -21.23 -20.11
CA ASN A 163 -2.51 -20.83 -21.48
C ASN A 163 -3.52 -19.67 -21.53
N HIS A 164 -3.19 -18.56 -20.88
CA HIS A 164 -4.05 -17.39 -20.82
C HIS A 164 -4.37 -16.80 -22.21
N SER A 165 -5.62 -16.34 -22.39
CA SER A 165 -6.07 -15.71 -23.62
C SER A 165 -5.49 -14.32 -23.85
N GLN A 166 -5.56 -13.81 -25.08
CA GLN A 166 -5.18 -12.41 -25.40
C GLN A 166 -5.94 -11.38 -24.56
N SER A 167 -7.18 -11.65 -24.18
CA SER A 167 -7.95 -10.78 -23.30
C SER A 167 -7.38 -10.73 -21.88
N ALA A 168 -6.86 -11.86 -21.37
CA ALA A 168 -6.20 -11.92 -20.07
C ALA A 168 -4.89 -11.11 -20.07
N TYR A 169 -4.10 -11.17 -21.14
CA TYR A 169 -2.90 -10.32 -21.27
C TYR A 169 -3.22 -8.83 -21.26
N LYS A 170 -4.27 -8.39 -21.97
CA LYS A 170 -4.73 -6.99 -21.96
C LYS A 170 -5.23 -6.55 -20.57
N GLN A 171 -5.80 -7.47 -19.81
CA GLN A 171 -6.22 -7.18 -18.43
C GLN A 171 -5.02 -7.08 -17.50
N LEU A 172 -4.05 -7.98 -17.67
CA LEU A 172 -2.81 -7.97 -16.91
C LEU A 172 -2.03 -6.65 -17.08
N GLU A 173 -1.93 -6.11 -18.31
CA GLU A 173 -1.27 -4.83 -18.58
C GLU A 173 -1.81 -3.67 -17.73
N LYS A 174 -3.10 -3.68 -17.41
CA LYS A 174 -3.73 -2.64 -16.58
C LYS A 174 -3.39 -2.73 -15.10
N LEU A 175 -2.87 -3.86 -14.68
CA LEU A 175 -2.51 -4.16 -13.29
C LEU A 175 -1.01 -3.97 -13.02
N GLN A 176 -0.21 -3.63 -14.05
CA GLN A 176 1.24 -3.47 -13.91
C GLN A 176 1.58 -2.28 -13.02
N VAL A 177 2.36 -2.53 -11.96
CA VAL A 177 2.82 -1.50 -11.01
C VAL A 177 4.32 -1.23 -11.08
N GLY A 178 5.08 -2.03 -11.85
CA GLY A 178 6.51 -1.83 -12.04
C GLY A 178 7.20 -2.97 -12.77
N VAL A 179 8.52 -2.98 -12.67
CA VAL A 179 9.42 -4.02 -13.18
C VAL A 179 10.31 -4.52 -12.05
N ILE A 180 10.51 -5.84 -12.02
CA ILE A 180 11.38 -6.45 -11.01
C ILE A 180 12.85 -6.11 -11.29
N THR A 181 13.60 -5.85 -10.24
CA THR A 181 15.04 -5.58 -10.32
C THR A 181 15.82 -6.46 -9.37
N GLY A 182 17.10 -6.67 -9.71
CA GLY A 182 17.98 -7.54 -8.92
C GLY A 182 17.78 -9.02 -9.24
N VAL A 183 18.52 -9.85 -8.53
CA VAL A 183 18.47 -11.31 -8.64
C VAL A 183 17.57 -11.84 -7.54
N LYS A 184 16.66 -12.76 -7.89
CA LYS A 184 15.80 -13.41 -6.89
C LYS A 184 16.67 -14.08 -5.82
N PRO A 185 16.49 -13.80 -4.53
CA PRO A 185 17.22 -14.48 -3.47
C PRO A 185 17.03 -15.98 -3.57
N ASN A 186 18.14 -16.72 -3.60
CA ASN A 186 18.08 -18.17 -3.68
C ASN A 186 17.75 -18.73 -2.30
N VAL A 187 16.47 -18.91 -2.00
CA VAL A 187 15.99 -19.58 -0.78
C VAL A 187 16.07 -21.09 -1.01
N SER A 188 17.29 -21.62 -1.18
CA SER A 188 17.49 -23.05 -1.15
C SER A 188 17.40 -23.55 0.30
N GLY A 189 16.37 -24.26 0.54
CA GLY A 189 16.00 -25.22 1.54
C GLY A 189 16.68 -25.24 2.91
N SER A 190 15.84 -25.37 3.94
CA SER A 190 16.08 -25.91 5.29
C SER A 190 17.24 -25.29 6.08
N GLY A 191 16.95 -24.24 6.79
CA GLY A 191 17.85 -23.72 7.81
C GLY A 191 17.29 -22.48 8.45
N THR A 192 16.66 -22.66 9.64
CA THR A 192 16.43 -21.67 10.71
C THR A 192 16.44 -20.18 10.33
N SER A 193 15.34 -19.54 10.62
CA SER A 193 15.01 -18.09 10.57
C SER A 193 16.05 -17.09 11.12
N THR A 194 17.32 -17.42 11.16
CA THR A 194 18.38 -16.56 11.72
C THR A 194 18.82 -15.45 10.73
N ASN A 195 18.70 -15.65 9.42
CA ASN A 195 19.17 -14.63 8.47
C ASN A 195 18.22 -13.46 8.30
N LEU A 196 16.91 -13.65 8.44
CA LEU A 196 15.93 -12.56 8.38
C LEU A 196 16.03 -11.65 9.62
N ILE A 197 16.35 -12.22 10.78
CA ILE A 197 16.56 -11.45 12.02
C ILE A 197 17.86 -10.63 11.93
N PHE A 198 18.91 -11.14 11.27
CA PHE A 198 20.15 -10.39 11.08
C PHE A 198 19.99 -9.16 10.16
N PHE A 199 19.15 -9.25 9.12
CA PHE A 199 18.89 -8.10 8.24
C PHE A 199 18.06 -7.02 8.94
N ILE A 200 17.06 -7.39 9.74
CA ILE A 200 16.26 -6.44 10.55
C ILE A 200 17.14 -5.77 11.61
N LEU A 201 18.06 -6.48 12.24
CA LEU A 201 19.00 -5.95 13.23
C LEU A 201 20.06 -5.04 12.60
N LEU A 202 20.46 -5.28 11.34
CA LEU A 202 21.42 -4.42 10.64
C LEU A 202 20.81 -3.06 10.29
N ILE A 203 19.54 -3.01 9.91
CA ILE A 203 18.83 -1.75 9.65
C ILE A 203 18.65 -0.94 10.95
N LEU A 204 18.37 -1.60 12.06
CA LEU A 204 18.27 -0.95 13.38
C LEU A 204 19.64 -0.44 13.87
N ALA A 205 20.74 -1.11 13.55
CA ALA A 205 22.09 -0.68 13.94
C ALA A 205 22.55 0.57 13.17
N ILE A 206 22.16 0.75 11.91
CA ILE A 206 22.49 1.94 11.11
C ILE A 206 21.70 3.16 11.61
N GLY A 207 20.44 2.98 12.05
CA GLY A 207 19.63 4.03 12.65
C GLY A 207 20.15 4.52 14.00
N ALA A 208 20.76 3.65 14.81
CA ALA A 208 21.32 4.01 16.11
C ALA A 208 22.71 4.69 16.05
N GLY A 209 23.46 4.46 14.96
CA GLY A 209 24.80 5.04 14.77
C GLY A 209 24.80 6.54 14.47
N ILE A 210 23.70 7.11 13.99
CA ILE A 210 23.60 8.55 13.68
C ILE A 210 23.29 9.38 14.93
N TYR A 211 22.75 8.77 15.98
CA TYR A 211 22.40 9.50 17.22
C TYR A 211 23.56 9.73 18.18
N ALA A 212 24.73 9.12 17.95
CA ALA A 212 25.88 9.18 18.83
C ALA A 212 26.97 10.23 18.43
N ILE A 213 26.79 10.97 17.33
CA ILE A 213 27.80 11.93 16.83
C ILE A 213 27.41 13.40 17.02
N THR A 214 26.26 13.68 17.65
CA THR A 214 25.89 15.06 18.02
C THR A 214 25.70 15.21 19.54
N LYS A 215 26.79 15.14 20.28
CA LYS A 215 26.92 15.75 21.61
C LYS A 215 28.25 16.46 21.68
#